data_6154ca60f3589d273cce1a59a8e7855b
#
_entry.id   6154ca60f3589d273cce1a59a8e7855b
#
_cell.length_a   1.000
_cell.length_b   1.000
_cell.length_c   1.000
_cell.angle_alpha   90.00
_cell.angle_beta   90.00
_cell.angle_gamma   90.00
#
_symmetry.space_group_name_H-M   'P 1'
#
loop_
_entity.id
_entity.type
_entity.pdbx_description
1 polymer ?
#
loop_
_entity_poly.entity_id
_entity_poly.type
_entity_poly.pdbx_seq_one_letter_code
_entity_poly.pdbx_strand_id
1 'polypeptide(L)'
;MSVLKAQAVAKSYNGRRVLNGVNLEVHGGEVVGLLGPNGAGKTTTFHMMVGLVHPNEGNVVLHDTDLTAAPLYQRARAGISYLPQESSVFRRLTVEDNLQAILQTLDLNGVERQERCETLLNMLGVAHLAKNKAFTLSGGERRRVEIARALVLSPQFVLLDEPFTGVDPIAVAEIQKIIRELITSGIG
;
A
#
# COMPACT_ATOMS: atom_id res chain seq x y z
N MET A 1 -1.99 -6.09 20.14
CA MET A 1 -1.44 -6.45 18.80
C MET A 1 -2.20 -5.64 17.75
N SER A 2 -1.51 -5.14 16.73
CA SER A 2 -2.18 -4.42 15.65
C SER A 2 -3.00 -5.39 14.80
N VAL A 3 -4.22 -5.00 14.43
CA VAL A 3 -5.12 -5.82 13.61
C VAL A 3 -5.96 -4.94 12.69
N LEU A 4 -6.06 -5.35 11.43
CA LEU A 4 -6.95 -4.75 10.42
C LEU A 4 -7.99 -5.80 10.01
N LYS A 5 -9.28 -5.43 10.05
CA LYS A 5 -10.39 -6.32 9.75
C LYS A 5 -11.33 -5.74 8.70
N ALA A 6 -11.79 -6.60 7.81
CA ALA A 6 -13.03 -6.41 7.06
C ALA A 6 -14.06 -7.40 7.62
N GLN A 7 -15.19 -6.92 8.10
CA GLN A 7 -16.21 -7.73 8.78
C GLN A 7 -17.48 -7.75 7.95
N ALA A 8 -17.83 -8.90 7.40
CA ALA A 8 -19.02 -9.14 6.60
C ALA A 8 -19.22 -8.09 5.48
N VAL A 9 -18.12 -7.59 4.88
CA VAL A 9 -18.22 -6.53 3.87
C VAL A 9 -18.87 -7.05 2.59
N ALA A 10 -19.86 -6.31 2.11
CA ALA A 10 -20.56 -6.62 0.87
C ALA A 10 -20.62 -5.41 -0.05
N LYS A 11 -20.61 -5.66 -1.36
CA LYS A 11 -20.69 -4.61 -2.38
C LYS A 11 -21.53 -5.04 -3.58
N SER A 12 -22.40 -4.13 -4.00
CA SER A 12 -23.18 -4.25 -5.23
C SER A 12 -22.93 -3.06 -6.13
N TYR A 13 -22.88 -3.29 -7.44
CA TYR A 13 -22.86 -2.25 -8.47
C TYR A 13 -24.02 -2.48 -9.44
N ASN A 14 -24.82 -1.46 -9.67
CA ASN A 14 -25.98 -1.52 -10.58
C ASN A 14 -26.89 -2.74 -10.33
N GLY A 15 -27.16 -3.04 -9.06
CA GLY A 15 -28.00 -4.18 -8.66
C GLY A 15 -27.29 -5.55 -8.69
N ARG A 16 -26.09 -5.66 -9.23
CA ARG A 16 -25.30 -6.90 -9.22
C ARG A 16 -24.42 -6.96 -7.99
N ARG A 17 -24.57 -7.99 -7.17
CA ARG A 17 -23.73 -8.24 -6.00
C ARG A 17 -22.36 -8.80 -6.47
N VAL A 18 -21.28 -8.07 -6.14
CA VAL A 18 -19.90 -8.41 -6.49
C VAL A 18 -19.21 -9.10 -5.31
N LEU A 19 -19.53 -8.66 -4.10
CA LEU A 19 -19.01 -9.24 -2.85
C LEU A 19 -20.18 -9.51 -1.89
N ASN A 20 -20.11 -10.65 -1.21
CA ASN A 20 -21.19 -11.13 -0.34
C ASN A 20 -20.65 -11.54 1.04
N GLY A 21 -20.57 -10.56 1.95
CA GLY A 21 -20.22 -10.83 3.35
C GLY A 21 -18.79 -11.35 3.55
N VAL A 22 -17.79 -10.74 2.90
CA VAL A 22 -16.38 -11.14 3.02
C VAL A 22 -15.85 -10.77 4.40
N ASN A 23 -15.22 -11.73 5.06
CA ASN A 23 -14.46 -11.53 6.29
C ASN A 23 -12.98 -11.72 6.01
N LEU A 24 -12.17 -10.77 6.45
CA LEU A 24 -10.72 -10.78 6.33
C LEU A 24 -10.12 -10.16 7.59
N GLU A 25 -9.07 -10.77 8.11
CA GLU A 25 -8.34 -10.27 9.26
C GLU A 25 -6.83 -10.41 8.98
N VAL A 26 -6.06 -9.37 9.31
CA VAL A 26 -4.61 -9.34 9.18
C VAL A 26 -4.03 -8.78 10.47
N HIS A 27 -3.04 -9.47 11.02
CA HIS A 27 -2.29 -9.03 12.20
C HIS A 27 -0.97 -8.36 11.82
N GLY A 28 -0.45 -7.50 12.69
CA GLY A 28 0.90 -6.94 12.52
C GLY A 28 1.94 -8.07 12.45
N GLY A 29 2.86 -7.99 11.48
CA GLY A 29 3.87 -9.02 11.23
C GLY A 29 3.34 -10.27 10.51
N GLU A 30 2.14 -10.22 9.93
CA GLU A 30 1.51 -11.33 9.20
C GLU A 30 1.35 -10.99 7.70
N VAL A 31 1.39 -12.01 6.85
CA VAL A 31 0.97 -11.91 5.44
C VAL A 31 -0.27 -12.72 5.20
N VAL A 32 -1.30 -12.08 4.71
CA VAL A 32 -2.54 -12.74 4.28
C VAL A 32 -2.68 -12.63 2.77
N GLY A 33 -2.77 -13.75 2.07
CA GLY A 33 -2.98 -13.81 0.62
C GLY A 33 -4.46 -13.89 0.26
N LEU A 34 -4.97 -12.89 -0.46
CA LEU A 34 -6.32 -12.93 -1.03
C LEU A 34 -6.28 -13.53 -2.44
N LEU A 35 -6.68 -14.79 -2.55
CA LEU A 35 -6.63 -15.56 -3.79
C LEU A 35 -8.02 -15.68 -4.43
N GLY A 36 -8.04 -15.78 -5.75
CA GLY A 36 -9.28 -15.98 -6.52
C GLY A 36 -9.12 -15.62 -8.01
N PRO A 37 -10.04 -16.04 -8.87
CA PRO A 37 -10.01 -15.73 -10.29
C PRO A 37 -10.21 -14.23 -10.55
N ASN A 38 -9.97 -13.80 -11.80
CA ASN A 38 -10.28 -12.43 -12.22
C ASN A 38 -11.79 -12.18 -12.07
N GLY A 39 -12.15 -11.00 -11.55
CA GLY A 39 -13.54 -10.65 -11.26
C GLY A 39 -14.08 -11.20 -9.94
N ALA A 40 -13.30 -11.93 -9.13
CA ALA A 40 -13.75 -12.43 -7.82
C ALA A 40 -13.90 -11.33 -6.75
N GLY A 41 -13.62 -10.07 -7.06
CA GLY A 41 -13.79 -8.95 -6.14
C GLY A 41 -12.56 -8.63 -5.27
N LYS A 42 -11.38 -9.19 -5.55
CA LYS A 42 -10.15 -8.94 -4.78
C LYS A 42 -9.82 -7.45 -4.67
N THR A 43 -9.68 -6.78 -5.80
CA THR A 43 -9.43 -5.31 -5.86
C THR A 43 -10.56 -4.52 -5.22
N THR A 44 -11.83 -4.94 -5.37
CA THR A 44 -12.96 -4.30 -4.69
C THR A 44 -12.85 -4.41 -3.17
N THR A 45 -12.41 -5.57 -2.66
CA THR A 45 -12.15 -5.76 -1.22
C THR A 45 -11.05 -4.81 -0.75
N PHE A 46 -9.92 -4.72 -1.47
CA PHE A 46 -8.86 -3.76 -1.15
C PHE A 46 -9.36 -2.32 -1.20
N HIS A 47 -10.11 -1.94 -2.23
CA HIS A 47 -10.68 -0.59 -2.33
C HIS A 47 -11.62 -0.26 -1.17
N MET A 48 -12.38 -1.23 -0.65
CA MET A 48 -13.18 -1.03 0.55
C MET A 48 -12.30 -0.89 1.80
N MET A 49 -11.25 -1.71 1.93
CA MET A 49 -10.35 -1.64 3.09
C MET A 49 -9.56 -0.33 3.15
N VAL A 50 -9.18 0.24 2.00
CA VAL A 50 -8.45 1.52 1.96
C VAL A 50 -9.33 2.76 1.87
N GLY A 51 -10.65 2.61 1.68
CA GLY A 51 -11.60 3.73 1.65
C GLY A 51 -11.75 4.41 0.28
N LEU A 52 -11.37 3.74 -0.80
CA LEU A 52 -11.68 4.16 -2.17
C LEU A 52 -13.13 3.86 -2.56
N VAL A 53 -13.70 2.82 -1.96
CA VAL A 53 -15.09 2.39 -2.16
C VAL A 53 -15.71 2.12 -0.79
N HIS A 54 -16.92 2.62 -0.56
CA HIS A 54 -17.67 2.28 0.65
C HIS A 54 -18.39 0.95 0.47
N PRO A 55 -18.35 0.04 1.46
CA PRO A 55 -19.18 -1.16 1.46
C PRO A 55 -20.67 -0.80 1.54
N ASN A 56 -21.54 -1.66 1.01
CA ASN A 56 -22.99 -1.53 1.22
C ASN A 56 -23.42 -2.12 2.56
N GLU A 57 -22.72 -3.14 3.03
CA GLU A 57 -22.92 -3.85 4.30
C GLU A 57 -21.57 -4.18 4.91
N GLY A 58 -21.52 -4.34 6.24
CA GLY A 58 -20.32 -4.69 6.97
C GLY A 58 -19.41 -3.50 7.27
N ASN A 59 -18.30 -3.78 7.93
CA ASN A 59 -17.44 -2.77 8.51
C ASN A 59 -15.95 -3.02 8.16
N VAL A 60 -15.16 -1.93 8.15
CA VAL A 60 -13.70 -1.97 8.12
C VAL A 60 -13.18 -1.38 9.42
N VAL A 61 -12.42 -2.17 10.17
CA VAL A 61 -11.99 -1.83 11.53
C VAL A 61 -10.48 -1.95 11.63
N LEU A 62 -9.83 -0.92 12.17
CA LEU A 62 -8.42 -0.93 12.54
C LEU A 62 -8.31 -0.92 14.06
N HIS A 63 -7.77 -1.99 14.65
CA HIS A 63 -7.84 -2.25 16.10
C HIS A 63 -9.29 -2.24 16.58
N ASP A 64 -9.67 -1.25 17.38
CA ASP A 64 -11.03 -1.04 17.88
C ASP A 64 -11.75 0.15 17.22
N THR A 65 -11.10 0.76 16.20
CA THR A 65 -11.64 1.96 15.52
C THR A 65 -12.34 1.57 14.22
N ASP A 66 -13.64 1.87 14.13
CA ASP A 66 -14.38 1.72 12.88
C ASP A 66 -13.96 2.81 11.89
N LEU A 67 -13.40 2.39 10.76
CA LEU A 67 -12.96 3.25 9.66
C LEU A 67 -13.91 3.17 8.45
N THR A 68 -15.06 2.52 8.56
CA THR A 68 -15.97 2.24 7.42
C THR A 68 -16.35 3.51 6.65
N ALA A 69 -16.65 4.59 7.36
CA ALA A 69 -17.00 5.89 6.75
C ALA A 69 -15.78 6.79 6.49
N ALA A 70 -14.59 6.42 7.00
CA ALA A 70 -13.39 7.24 6.87
C ALA A 70 -12.87 7.24 5.42
N PRO A 71 -12.58 8.41 4.83
CA PRO A 71 -11.99 8.50 3.50
C PRO A 71 -10.53 8.02 3.48
N LEU A 72 -10.02 7.73 2.27
CA LEU A 72 -8.67 7.20 2.03
C LEU A 72 -7.58 7.92 2.85
N TYR A 73 -7.55 9.27 2.85
CA TYR A 73 -6.48 10.01 3.53
C TYR A 73 -6.50 9.85 5.06
N GLN A 74 -7.67 9.66 5.67
CA GLN A 74 -7.77 9.39 7.11
C GLN A 74 -7.28 7.98 7.43
N ARG A 75 -7.63 6.98 6.60
CA ARG A 75 -7.12 5.61 6.76
C ARG A 75 -5.63 5.53 6.54
N ALA A 76 -5.08 6.30 5.58
CA ALA A 76 -3.64 6.40 5.37
C ALA A 76 -2.92 6.96 6.62
N ARG A 77 -3.46 8.03 7.22
CA ARG A 77 -2.94 8.58 8.49
C ARG A 77 -3.14 7.66 9.70
N ALA A 78 -4.17 6.81 9.67
CA ALA A 78 -4.37 5.79 10.69
C ALA A 78 -3.39 4.61 10.57
N GLY A 79 -2.66 4.51 9.44
CA GLY A 79 -1.62 3.50 9.25
C GLY A 79 -1.96 2.42 8.24
N ILE A 80 -2.89 2.66 7.31
CA ILE A 80 -3.20 1.72 6.21
C ILE A 80 -2.67 2.30 4.90
N SER A 81 -1.72 1.62 4.27
CA SER A 81 -1.18 2.00 2.97
C SER A 81 -1.65 1.07 1.87
N TYR A 82 -1.66 1.57 0.63
CA TYR A 82 -2.12 0.84 -0.53
C TYR A 82 -1.17 0.98 -1.71
N LEU A 83 -0.77 -0.14 -2.26
CA LEU A 83 0.01 -0.23 -3.48
C LEU A 83 -0.90 -0.78 -4.60
N PRO A 84 -1.38 0.05 -5.52
CA PRO A 84 -2.27 -0.38 -6.59
C PRO A 84 -1.55 -1.24 -7.62
N GLN A 85 -2.32 -1.98 -8.41
CA GLN A 85 -1.83 -2.74 -9.56
C GLN A 85 -1.20 -1.82 -10.61
N GLU A 86 -1.86 -0.68 -10.91
CA GLU A 86 -1.34 0.30 -11.85
C GLU A 86 -0.24 1.17 -11.25
N SER A 87 0.68 1.62 -12.09
CA SER A 87 1.79 2.47 -11.65
C SER A 87 1.31 3.79 -11.07
N SER A 88 1.74 4.08 -9.84
CA SER A 88 1.33 5.25 -9.07
C SER A 88 2.40 6.36 -8.98
N VAL A 89 3.60 6.17 -9.57
CA VAL A 89 4.67 7.18 -9.51
C VAL A 89 4.33 8.44 -10.32
N PHE A 90 4.75 9.57 -9.82
CA PHE A 90 4.75 10.83 -10.58
C PHE A 90 5.88 10.80 -11.61
N ARG A 91 5.56 10.39 -12.82
CA ARG A 91 6.52 10.06 -13.88
C ARG A 91 7.54 11.16 -14.19
N ARG A 92 7.14 12.45 -14.09
CA ARG A 92 7.98 13.61 -14.39
C ARG A 92 8.81 14.10 -13.20
N LEU A 93 8.55 13.59 -11.99
CA LEU A 93 9.34 13.88 -10.81
C LEU A 93 10.55 12.95 -10.73
N THR A 94 11.59 13.34 -9.99
CA THR A 94 12.68 12.45 -9.64
C THR A 94 12.19 11.39 -8.64
N VAL A 95 13.00 10.34 -8.41
CA VAL A 95 12.72 9.33 -7.39
C VAL A 95 12.61 10.00 -6.02
N GLU A 96 13.55 10.85 -5.66
CA GLU A 96 13.53 11.63 -4.42
C GLU A 96 12.29 12.52 -4.33
N ASP A 97 11.98 13.30 -5.38
CA ASP A 97 10.80 14.17 -5.40
C ASP A 97 9.49 13.40 -5.22
N ASN A 98 9.42 12.15 -5.71
CA ASN A 98 8.27 11.28 -5.50
C ASN A 98 7.99 10.99 -4.03
N LEU A 99 9.04 10.83 -3.20
CA LEU A 99 8.90 10.64 -1.76
C LEU A 99 8.68 11.98 -1.07
N GLN A 100 9.44 13.02 -1.44
CA GLN A 100 9.32 14.37 -0.86
C GLN A 100 7.91 14.94 -1.00
N ALA A 101 7.22 14.69 -2.12
CA ALA A 101 5.84 15.12 -2.33
C ALA A 101 4.86 14.61 -1.25
N ILE A 102 5.13 13.43 -0.66
CA ILE A 102 4.34 12.88 0.45
C ILE A 102 4.91 13.36 1.78
N LEU A 103 6.23 13.36 1.96
CA LEU A 103 6.90 13.81 3.19
C LEU A 103 6.53 15.26 3.57
N GLN A 104 6.30 16.13 2.57
CA GLN A 104 5.85 17.51 2.80
C GLN A 104 4.45 17.62 3.43
N THR A 105 3.65 16.55 3.41
CA THR A 105 2.34 16.50 4.06
C THR A 105 2.41 16.13 5.55
N LEU A 106 3.60 15.77 6.03
CA LEU A 106 3.88 15.42 7.43
C LEU A 106 4.42 16.64 8.18
N ASP A 107 4.18 16.66 9.48
CA ASP A 107 4.73 17.66 10.38
C ASP A 107 6.20 17.30 10.73
N LEU A 108 7.07 17.41 9.73
CA LEU A 108 8.51 17.16 9.82
C LEU A 108 9.26 18.38 9.33
N ASN A 109 10.40 18.70 9.97
CA ASN A 109 11.30 19.72 9.45
C ASN A 109 12.07 19.24 8.21
N GLY A 110 12.84 20.14 7.58
CA GLY A 110 13.56 19.82 6.33
C GLY A 110 14.61 18.73 6.48
N VAL A 111 15.30 18.67 7.63
CA VAL A 111 16.34 17.66 7.92
C VAL A 111 15.68 16.29 8.11
N GLU A 112 14.66 16.21 8.94
CA GLU A 112 13.91 14.97 9.20
C GLU A 112 13.30 14.38 7.91
N ARG A 113 12.77 15.23 7.03
CA ARG A 113 12.25 14.79 5.73
C ARG A 113 13.35 14.19 4.86
N GLN A 114 14.52 14.85 4.83
CA GLN A 114 15.64 14.36 4.04
C GLN A 114 16.16 13.03 4.57
N GLU A 115 16.39 12.91 5.87
CA GLU A 115 16.85 11.66 6.52
C GLU A 115 15.87 10.50 6.28
N ARG A 116 14.56 10.77 6.39
CA ARG A 116 13.54 9.76 6.14
C ARG A 116 13.48 9.33 4.67
N CYS A 117 13.62 10.28 3.75
CA CYS A 117 13.72 10.01 2.32
C CYS A 117 14.90 9.09 2.02
N GLU A 118 16.09 9.44 2.49
CA GLU A 118 17.31 8.66 2.30
C GLU A 118 17.20 7.26 2.92
N THR A 119 16.65 7.16 4.12
CA THR A 119 16.42 5.87 4.79
C THR A 119 15.54 4.95 3.94
N LEU A 120 14.41 5.45 3.43
CA LEU A 120 13.50 4.66 2.59
C LEU A 120 14.14 4.28 1.25
N LEU A 121 14.85 5.20 0.60
CA LEU A 121 15.53 4.91 -0.66
C LEU A 121 16.64 3.87 -0.50
N ASN A 122 17.39 3.90 0.62
CA ASN A 122 18.40 2.91 0.94
C ASN A 122 17.77 1.54 1.26
N MET A 123 16.72 1.51 2.09
CA MET A 123 15.97 0.28 2.43
C MET A 123 15.48 -0.44 1.17
N LEU A 124 14.99 0.31 0.19
CA LEU A 124 14.46 -0.24 -1.07
C LEU A 124 15.54 -0.43 -2.15
N GLY A 125 16.81 -0.13 -1.87
CA GLY A 125 17.93 -0.30 -2.80
C GLY A 125 17.84 0.61 -4.03
N VAL A 126 17.21 1.77 -3.95
CA VAL A 126 17.02 2.73 -5.05
C VAL A 126 17.65 4.10 -4.80
N ALA A 127 18.48 4.24 -3.76
CA ALA A 127 19.14 5.51 -3.42
C ALA A 127 20.04 6.04 -4.55
N HIS A 128 20.71 5.16 -5.28
CA HIS A 128 21.52 5.52 -6.44
C HIS A 128 20.73 6.14 -7.59
N LEU A 129 19.40 5.98 -7.60
CA LEU A 129 18.48 6.52 -8.59
C LEU A 129 17.77 7.81 -8.12
N ALA A 130 18.09 8.32 -6.93
CA ALA A 130 17.38 9.43 -6.29
C ALA A 130 17.11 10.63 -7.22
N LYS A 131 18.09 11.00 -8.05
CA LYS A 131 18.02 12.13 -8.99
C LYS A 131 17.46 11.76 -10.37
N ASN A 132 17.23 10.48 -10.65
CA ASN A 132 16.66 10.04 -11.92
C ASN A 132 15.17 10.34 -11.99
N LYS A 133 14.67 10.68 -13.18
CA LYS A 133 13.24 10.86 -13.40
C LYS A 133 12.53 9.51 -13.40
N ALA A 134 11.37 9.42 -12.74
CA ALA A 134 10.66 8.14 -12.56
C ALA A 134 10.24 7.45 -13.88
N PHE A 135 10.12 8.19 -15.00
CA PHE A 135 9.83 7.60 -16.31
C PHE A 135 11.00 6.80 -16.90
N THR A 136 12.24 6.99 -16.40
CA THR A 136 13.44 6.27 -16.88
C THR A 136 13.66 4.93 -16.17
N LEU A 137 12.89 4.65 -15.13
CA LEU A 137 13.05 3.45 -14.29
C LEU A 137 12.56 2.19 -15.00
N SER A 138 13.27 1.09 -14.79
CA SER A 138 12.78 -0.26 -15.11
C SER A 138 11.51 -0.59 -14.30
N GLY A 139 10.82 -1.67 -14.66
CA GLY A 139 9.62 -2.12 -13.94
C GLY A 139 9.89 -2.41 -12.48
N GLY A 140 10.98 -3.14 -12.18
CA GLY A 140 11.38 -3.48 -10.81
C GLY A 140 11.81 -2.28 -9.97
N GLU A 141 12.63 -1.38 -10.52
CA GLU A 141 13.02 -0.14 -9.86
C GLU A 141 11.80 0.74 -9.55
N ARG A 142 10.90 0.89 -10.52
CA ARG A 142 9.66 1.65 -10.34
C ARG A 142 8.81 1.06 -9.21
N ARG A 143 8.64 -0.27 -9.17
CA ARG A 143 7.88 -0.94 -8.12
C ARG A 143 8.49 -0.72 -6.73
N ARG A 144 9.82 -0.74 -6.60
CA ARG A 144 10.51 -0.43 -5.35
C ARG A 144 10.30 1.04 -4.93
N VAL A 145 10.30 1.99 -5.85
CA VAL A 145 9.96 3.40 -5.56
C VAL A 145 8.49 3.54 -5.12
N GLU A 146 7.56 2.81 -5.72
CA GLU A 146 6.16 2.79 -5.30
C GLU A 146 5.98 2.24 -3.88
N ILE A 147 6.71 1.17 -3.54
CA ILE A 147 6.74 0.64 -2.17
C ILE A 147 7.35 1.67 -1.22
N ALA A 148 8.47 2.32 -1.57
CA ALA A 148 9.06 3.38 -0.76
C ALA A 148 8.04 4.49 -0.45
N ARG A 149 7.29 4.93 -1.46
CA ARG A 149 6.21 5.93 -1.29
C ARG A 149 5.11 5.43 -0.35
N ALA A 150 4.70 4.17 -0.47
CA ALA A 150 3.70 3.57 0.40
C ALA A 150 4.14 3.54 1.87
N LEU A 151 5.46 3.46 2.13
CA LEU A 151 6.04 3.42 3.47
C LEU A 151 6.30 4.80 4.10
N VAL A 152 6.16 5.89 3.34
CA VAL A 152 6.43 7.27 3.83
C VAL A 152 5.67 7.59 5.11
N LEU A 153 4.40 7.16 5.22
CA LEU A 153 3.52 7.42 6.36
C LEU A 153 3.73 6.46 7.54
N SER A 154 4.76 5.60 7.53
CA SER A 154 4.99 4.56 8.54
C SER A 154 3.74 3.69 8.78
N PRO A 155 3.21 3.04 7.75
CA PRO A 155 1.97 2.28 7.90
C PRO A 155 2.17 1.08 8.83
N GLN A 156 1.08 0.68 9.50
CA GLN A 156 1.00 -0.58 10.24
C GLN A 156 0.58 -1.73 9.32
N PHE A 157 -0.14 -1.41 8.24
CA PHE A 157 -0.62 -2.37 7.23
C PHE A 157 -0.39 -1.85 5.83
N VAL A 158 0.06 -2.74 4.94
CA VAL A 158 0.27 -2.43 3.52
C VAL A 158 -0.53 -3.42 2.67
N LEU A 159 -1.49 -2.91 1.92
CA LEU A 159 -2.27 -3.69 0.99
C LEU A 159 -1.61 -3.65 -0.39
N LEU A 160 -1.20 -4.81 -0.90
CA LEU A 160 -0.50 -4.96 -2.17
C LEU A 160 -1.42 -5.61 -3.20
N ASP A 161 -1.91 -4.84 -4.18
CA ASP A 161 -2.75 -5.37 -5.26
C ASP A 161 -1.87 -5.79 -6.44
N GLU A 162 -1.80 -7.09 -6.69
CA GLU A 162 -0.97 -7.72 -7.72
C GLU A 162 0.48 -7.17 -7.79
N PRO A 163 1.25 -7.22 -6.69
CA PRO A 163 2.54 -6.53 -6.58
C PRO A 163 3.62 -6.99 -7.57
N PHE A 164 3.42 -8.14 -8.21
CA PHE A 164 4.39 -8.77 -9.12
C PHE A 164 4.00 -8.68 -10.59
N THR A 165 2.84 -8.09 -10.91
CA THR A 165 2.36 -7.97 -12.29
C THR A 165 3.27 -7.04 -13.10
N GLY A 166 3.76 -7.55 -14.25
CA GLY A 166 4.64 -6.78 -15.14
C GLY A 166 6.07 -6.57 -14.61
N VAL A 167 6.48 -7.34 -13.61
CA VAL A 167 7.83 -7.30 -13.01
C VAL A 167 8.62 -8.53 -13.47
N ASP A 168 9.90 -8.35 -13.79
CA ASP A 168 10.78 -9.46 -14.16
C ASP A 168 11.08 -10.39 -12.96
N PRO A 169 11.46 -11.67 -13.20
CA PRO A 169 11.64 -12.64 -12.13
C PRO A 169 12.70 -12.26 -11.08
N ILE A 170 13.76 -11.54 -11.47
CA ILE A 170 14.81 -11.12 -10.55
C ILE A 170 14.25 -10.06 -9.60
N ALA A 171 13.58 -9.06 -10.14
CA ALA A 171 12.95 -8.01 -9.34
C ALA A 171 11.81 -8.53 -8.46
N VAL A 172 11.10 -9.60 -8.87
CA VAL A 172 10.11 -10.31 -8.02
C VAL A 172 10.78 -10.83 -6.74
N ALA A 173 11.95 -11.49 -6.86
CA ALA A 173 12.69 -12.00 -5.71
C ALA A 173 13.12 -10.87 -4.75
N GLU A 174 13.55 -9.73 -5.29
CA GLU A 174 13.90 -8.54 -4.49
C GLU A 174 12.68 -7.98 -3.75
N ILE A 175 11.53 -7.83 -4.42
CA ILE A 175 10.28 -7.37 -3.79
C ILE A 175 9.84 -8.34 -2.69
N GLN A 176 9.94 -9.65 -2.92
CA GLN A 176 9.63 -10.66 -1.89
C GLN A 176 10.55 -10.54 -0.66
N LYS A 177 11.84 -10.21 -0.87
CA LYS A 177 12.76 -9.94 0.24
C LYS A 177 12.31 -8.71 1.03
N ILE A 178 11.96 -7.62 0.37
CA ILE A 178 11.45 -6.40 1.00
C ILE A 178 10.20 -6.72 1.82
N ILE A 179 9.22 -7.46 1.27
CA ILE A 179 8.01 -7.86 2.00
C ILE A 179 8.38 -8.63 3.28
N ARG A 180 9.32 -9.57 3.22
CA ARG A 180 9.79 -10.32 4.42
C ARG A 180 10.40 -9.40 5.48
N GLU A 181 11.16 -8.40 5.07
CA GLU A 181 11.75 -7.41 5.98
C GLU A 181 10.66 -6.55 6.65
N LEU A 182 9.62 -6.15 5.91
CA LEU A 182 8.47 -5.41 6.44
C LEU A 182 7.71 -6.23 7.49
N ILE A 183 7.47 -7.52 7.23
CA ILE A 183 6.84 -8.44 8.18
C ILE A 183 7.67 -8.54 9.46
N THR A 184 8.99 -8.73 9.32
CA THR A 184 9.91 -8.82 10.47
C THR A 184 9.91 -7.54 11.30
N SER A 185 9.65 -6.38 10.68
CA SER A 185 9.51 -5.10 11.38
C SER A 185 8.12 -4.88 12.02
N GLY A 186 7.21 -5.85 11.90
CA GLY A 186 5.88 -5.82 12.51
C GLY A 186 4.78 -5.23 11.63
N ILE A 187 5.05 -4.92 10.36
CA ILE A 187 4.04 -4.46 9.39
C ILE A 187 3.25 -5.68 8.89
N GLY A 188 1.93 -5.57 8.88
CA GLY A 188 1.03 -6.59 8.33
C GLY A 188 0.62 -6.29 6.90
#